data_68aa3b92d29eb5a889f6884f1b030a46
#
_entry.id   68aa3b92d29eb5a889f6884f1b030a46
#
_cell.length_a   1.000
_cell.length_b   1.000
_cell.length_c   1.000
_cell.angle_alpha   90.00
_cell.angle_beta   90.00
_cell.angle_gamma   90.00
#
_symmetry.space_group_name_H-M   'P 1'
#
loop_
_entity.id
_entity.type
_entity.pdbx_description
1 polymer ?
#
loop_
_entity_poly.entity_id
_entity_poly.type
_entity_poly.pdbx_seq_one_letter_code
_entity_poly.pdbx_strand_id
1 'polypeptide(L)'
;MAGLEDVRRIALPLPRTTEHLIRDHVKFHVGRLVYASVSPDEERLGFGFPREERAALVASRPETFMMPLPSDERYQWVRARLAALDVDELRELLTDAWCMCVPKKVRTAYLEGQGL
;
A
#
# COMPACT_ATOMS: atom_id res chain seq x y z
N MET A 1 15.00 -6.32 0.60
CA MET A 1 14.51 -6.13 -0.77
C MET A 1 13.16 -6.81 -0.94
N ALA A 2 12.11 -6.02 -1.06
CA ALA A 2 10.75 -6.55 -1.13
C ALA A 2 10.34 -6.86 -2.57
N GLY A 3 9.41 -7.81 -2.72
CA GLY A 3 8.85 -8.18 -4.01
C GLY A 3 7.36 -8.49 -3.88
N LEU A 4 6.74 -8.88 -4.99
CA LEU A 4 5.29 -9.15 -5.03
C LEU A 4 4.86 -10.19 -3.99
N GLU A 5 5.64 -11.25 -3.79
CA GLU A 5 5.27 -12.28 -2.81
C GLU A 5 5.25 -11.73 -1.38
N ASP A 6 6.12 -10.76 -1.08
CA ASP A 6 6.10 -10.10 0.22
C ASP A 6 4.84 -9.27 0.39
N VAL A 7 4.41 -8.59 -0.68
CA VAL A 7 3.16 -7.82 -0.67
C VAL A 7 1.98 -8.75 -0.39
N ARG A 8 1.91 -9.89 -1.07
CA ARG A 8 0.85 -10.87 -0.86
C ARG A 8 0.84 -11.40 0.57
N ARG A 9 2.02 -11.75 1.07
CA ARG A 9 2.14 -12.32 2.41
C ARG A 9 1.68 -11.35 3.50
N ILE A 10 1.89 -10.06 3.27
CA ILE A 10 1.49 -9.02 4.22
C ILE A 10 0.03 -8.64 4.05
N ALA A 11 -0.40 -8.41 2.81
CA ALA A 11 -1.73 -7.86 2.53
C ALA A 11 -2.86 -8.87 2.70
N LEU A 12 -2.70 -10.09 2.19
CA LEU A 12 -3.80 -11.06 2.21
C LEU A 12 -4.33 -11.41 3.61
N PRO A 13 -3.48 -11.49 4.67
CA PRO A 13 -4.01 -11.72 6.01
C PRO A 13 -4.77 -10.53 6.61
N LEU A 14 -4.63 -9.32 6.04
CA LEU A 14 -5.36 -8.16 6.55
C LEU A 14 -6.87 -8.36 6.30
N PRO A 15 -7.70 -8.14 7.34
CA PRO A 15 -9.14 -8.40 7.23
C PRO A 15 -9.80 -7.75 6.02
N ARG A 16 -10.69 -8.47 5.36
CA ARG A 16 -11.48 -8.02 4.21
C ARG A 16 -10.67 -7.75 2.96
N THR A 17 -9.40 -8.15 2.92
CA THR A 17 -8.55 -7.95 1.74
C THR A 17 -8.81 -9.02 0.69
N THR A 18 -8.97 -8.60 -0.56
CA THR A 18 -9.04 -9.49 -1.72
C THR A 18 -8.02 -9.04 -2.75
N GLU A 19 -7.47 -10.00 -3.49
CA GLU A 19 -6.49 -9.74 -4.54
C GLU A 19 -7.17 -9.86 -5.92
N HIS A 20 -6.86 -8.93 -6.82
CA HIS A 20 -7.41 -8.92 -8.18
C HIS A 20 -6.32 -8.59 -9.18
N LEU A 21 -6.41 -9.21 -10.37
CA LEU A 21 -5.55 -8.86 -11.50
C LEU A 21 -6.36 -7.99 -12.45
N ILE A 22 -5.98 -6.72 -12.59
CA ILE A 22 -6.70 -5.75 -13.40
C ILE A 22 -5.68 -5.06 -14.30
N ARG A 23 -5.82 -5.23 -15.63
CA ARG A 23 -4.91 -4.65 -16.62
C ARG A 23 -3.45 -4.97 -16.29
N ASP A 24 -3.19 -6.22 -15.93
CA ASP A 24 -1.86 -6.73 -15.56
C ASP A 24 -1.27 -6.15 -14.27
N HIS A 25 -2.04 -5.35 -13.53
CA HIS A 25 -1.67 -4.89 -12.18
C HIS A 25 -2.28 -5.83 -11.15
N VAL A 26 -1.48 -6.22 -10.17
CA VAL A 26 -1.99 -7.00 -9.03
C VAL A 26 -2.47 -5.99 -7.99
N LYS A 27 -3.78 -5.97 -7.74
CA LYS A 27 -4.41 -5.00 -6.85
C LYS A 27 -5.00 -5.65 -5.62
N PHE A 28 -4.89 -4.95 -4.50
CA PHE A 28 -5.44 -5.41 -3.22
C PHE A 28 -6.54 -4.46 -2.80
N HIS A 29 -7.72 -5.03 -2.60
CA HIS A 29 -8.95 -4.28 -2.33
C HIS A 29 -9.52 -4.56 -0.96
N VAL A 30 -10.19 -3.56 -0.38
CA VAL A 30 -11.19 -3.76 0.66
C VAL A 30 -12.50 -3.30 0.04
N GLY A 31 -13.41 -4.23 -0.28
CA GLY A 31 -14.59 -3.91 -1.06
C GLY A 31 -14.21 -3.35 -2.42
N ARG A 32 -14.60 -2.11 -2.68
CA ARG A 32 -14.27 -1.43 -3.94
C ARG A 32 -13.03 -0.57 -3.85
N LEU A 33 -12.48 -0.41 -2.66
CA LEU A 33 -11.35 0.48 -2.45
C LEU A 33 -10.04 -0.25 -2.64
N VAL A 34 -9.23 0.22 -3.59
CA VAL A 34 -7.88 -0.30 -3.82
C VAL A 34 -6.95 0.39 -2.84
N TYR A 35 -6.20 -0.37 -2.05
CA TYR A 35 -5.23 0.24 -1.14
C TYR A 35 -3.78 -0.07 -1.52
N ALA A 36 -3.56 -1.01 -2.43
CA ALA A 36 -2.22 -1.32 -2.94
C ALA A 36 -2.32 -1.87 -4.35
N SER A 37 -1.31 -1.57 -5.18
CA SER A 37 -1.26 -2.02 -6.56
C SER A 37 0.20 -2.26 -6.96
N VAL A 38 0.49 -3.43 -7.51
CA VAL A 38 1.85 -3.76 -8.00
C VAL A 38 1.83 -3.72 -9.52
N SER A 39 2.83 -3.03 -10.11
CA SER A 39 2.94 -2.89 -11.56
C SER A 39 3.19 -4.22 -12.26
N PRO A 40 2.91 -4.31 -13.60
CA PRO A 40 3.12 -5.54 -14.34
C PRO A 40 4.56 -6.06 -14.29
N ASP A 41 5.55 -5.17 -14.23
CA ASP A 41 6.95 -5.55 -14.11
C ASP A 41 7.36 -5.87 -12.66
N GLU A 42 6.43 -5.73 -11.72
CA GLU A 42 6.64 -5.97 -10.29
C GLU A 42 7.69 -5.05 -9.64
N GLU A 43 8.03 -3.95 -10.30
CA GLU A 43 9.04 -3.02 -9.79
C GLU A 43 8.47 -1.89 -8.95
N ARG A 44 7.20 -1.51 -9.18
CA ARG A 44 6.58 -0.38 -8.48
C ARG A 44 5.37 -0.80 -7.69
N LEU A 45 5.27 -0.23 -6.50
CA LEU A 45 4.11 -0.38 -5.63
C LEU A 45 3.41 0.96 -5.53
N GLY A 46 2.10 0.99 -5.83
CA GLY A 46 1.26 2.12 -5.49
C GLY A 46 0.48 1.77 -4.23
N PHE A 47 0.26 2.72 -3.34
CA PHE A 47 -0.47 2.45 -2.10
C PHE A 47 -1.14 3.69 -1.55
N GLY A 48 -2.18 3.47 -0.73
CA GLY A 48 -2.90 4.55 -0.07
C GLY A 48 -1.99 5.28 0.92
N PHE A 49 -2.01 6.62 0.85
CA PHE A 49 -1.19 7.45 1.72
C PHE A 49 -1.82 8.85 1.79
N PRO A 50 -1.84 9.50 2.96
CA PRO A 50 -2.47 10.82 3.08
C PRO A 50 -1.87 11.81 2.09
N ARG A 51 -2.73 12.45 1.31
CA ARG A 51 -2.31 13.37 0.24
C ARG A 51 -1.48 14.54 0.77
N GLU A 52 -1.81 15.03 1.95
CA GLU A 52 -1.13 16.16 2.58
C GLU A 52 0.29 15.81 3.03
N GLU A 53 0.60 14.54 3.21
CA GLU A 53 1.88 14.09 3.75
C GLU A 53 2.81 13.51 2.68
N ARG A 54 2.31 13.25 1.48
CA ARG A 54 3.11 12.54 0.47
C ARG A 54 4.30 13.34 -0.06
N ALA A 55 4.16 14.66 -0.15
CA ALA A 55 5.28 15.49 -0.62
C ALA A 55 6.48 15.39 0.31
N ALA A 56 6.23 15.37 1.62
CA ALA A 56 7.28 15.20 2.61
C ALA A 56 7.92 13.80 2.52
N LEU A 57 7.11 12.76 2.32
CA LEU A 57 7.61 11.40 2.16
C LEU A 57 8.52 11.29 0.93
N VAL A 58 8.08 11.80 -0.21
CA VAL A 58 8.85 11.78 -1.45
C VAL A 58 10.15 12.56 -1.29
N ALA A 59 10.07 13.75 -0.66
CA ALA A 59 11.25 14.58 -0.43
C ALA A 59 12.26 13.91 0.50
N SER A 60 11.79 13.10 1.45
CA SER A 60 12.68 12.43 2.41
C SER A 60 13.52 11.32 1.78
N ARG A 61 12.98 10.64 0.76
CA ARG A 61 13.67 9.53 0.09
C ARG A 61 13.25 9.48 -1.38
N PRO A 62 13.70 10.45 -2.20
CA PRO A 62 13.26 10.54 -3.60
C PRO A 62 13.72 9.38 -4.47
N GLU A 63 14.74 8.64 -4.04
CA GLU A 63 15.18 7.43 -4.74
C GLU A 63 14.25 6.24 -4.48
N THR A 64 13.40 6.32 -3.47
CA THR A 64 12.48 5.24 -3.09
C THR A 64 11.04 5.59 -3.41
N PHE A 65 10.59 6.79 -3.06
CA PHE A 65 9.20 7.21 -3.20
C PHE A 65 9.01 8.17 -4.35
N MET A 66 7.85 8.07 -5.01
CA MET A 66 7.50 8.88 -6.17
C MET A 66 6.09 9.39 -6.05
N MET A 67 5.86 10.61 -6.55
CA MET A 67 4.52 11.15 -6.64
C MET A 67 3.66 10.24 -7.53
N PRO A 68 2.34 10.20 -7.32
CA PRO A 68 1.47 9.42 -8.18
C PRO A 68 1.48 9.98 -9.61
N LEU A 69 0.98 9.17 -10.56
CA LEU A 69 0.79 9.66 -11.92
C LEU A 69 -0.18 10.84 -11.91
N PRO A 70 -0.08 11.78 -12.87
CA PRO A 70 -0.97 12.95 -12.89
C PRO A 70 -2.46 12.60 -12.78
N SER A 71 -2.88 11.50 -13.37
CA SER A 71 -4.29 11.05 -13.29
C SER A 71 -4.71 10.65 -11.89
N ASP A 72 -3.75 10.35 -11.01
CA ASP A 72 -4.00 9.86 -9.65
C ASP A 72 -3.68 10.90 -8.58
N GLU A 73 -3.20 12.07 -8.95
CA GLU A 73 -2.78 13.09 -7.97
C GLU A 73 -3.89 13.55 -7.03
N ARG A 74 -5.14 13.49 -7.48
CA ARG A 74 -6.29 13.88 -6.67
C ARG A 74 -6.63 12.87 -5.57
N TYR A 75 -6.09 11.65 -5.69
CA TYR A 75 -6.34 10.59 -4.71
C TYR A 75 -5.31 10.59 -3.61
N GLN A 76 -5.61 9.92 -2.51
CA GLN A 76 -4.66 9.70 -1.42
C GLN A 76 -3.78 8.51 -1.80
N TRP A 77 -2.74 8.79 -2.59
CA TRP A 77 -1.95 7.77 -3.25
C TRP A 77 -0.50 8.22 -3.40
N VAL A 78 0.42 7.27 -3.25
CA VAL A 78 1.84 7.50 -3.51
C VAL A 78 2.42 6.21 -4.10
N ARG A 79 3.60 6.31 -4.74
CA ARG A 79 4.26 5.16 -5.33
C ARG A 79 5.64 4.97 -4.72
N ALA A 80 6.14 3.73 -4.79
CA ALA A 80 7.48 3.41 -4.32
C ALA A 80 8.13 2.39 -5.24
N ARG A 81 9.47 2.38 -5.26
CA ARG A 81 10.23 1.29 -5.87
C ARG A 81 10.18 0.14 -4.89
N LEU A 82 9.54 -0.95 -5.28
CA LEU A 82 9.29 -2.07 -4.37
C LEU A 82 10.59 -2.66 -3.82
N ALA A 83 11.59 -2.82 -4.67
CA ALA A 83 12.88 -3.40 -4.27
C ALA A 83 13.67 -2.51 -3.29
N ALA A 84 13.32 -1.23 -3.18
CA ALA A 84 14.01 -0.31 -2.27
C ALA A 84 13.43 -0.36 -0.85
N LEU A 85 12.33 -1.09 -0.66
CA LEU A 85 11.70 -1.24 0.64
C LEU A 85 12.17 -2.53 1.31
N ASP A 86 12.37 -2.51 2.62
CA ASP A 86 12.52 -3.75 3.36
C ASP A 86 11.14 -4.26 3.79
N VAL A 87 11.09 -5.50 4.26
CA VAL A 87 9.81 -6.15 4.58
C VAL A 87 9.10 -5.46 5.75
N ASP A 88 9.84 -4.99 6.74
CA ASP A 88 9.23 -4.31 7.89
C ASP A 88 8.61 -2.98 7.48
N GLU A 89 9.30 -2.21 6.66
CA GLU A 89 8.77 -0.95 6.14
C GLU A 89 7.56 -1.19 5.25
N LEU A 90 7.63 -2.20 4.39
CA LEU A 90 6.51 -2.60 3.54
C LEU A 90 5.28 -2.94 4.38
N ARG A 91 5.47 -3.67 5.48
CA ARG A 91 4.38 -4.04 6.38
C ARG A 91 3.71 -2.80 6.98
N GLU A 92 4.51 -1.85 7.43
CA GLU A 92 3.98 -0.59 7.97
C GLU A 92 3.16 0.16 6.94
N LEU A 93 3.72 0.34 5.75
CA LEU A 93 3.04 1.08 4.67
C LEU A 93 1.74 0.42 4.25
N LEU A 94 1.73 -0.89 4.08
CA LEU A 94 0.53 -1.62 3.66
C LEU A 94 -0.53 -1.64 4.76
N THR A 95 -0.12 -1.82 6.01
CA THR A 95 -1.05 -1.80 7.13
C THR A 95 -1.72 -0.43 7.26
N ASP A 96 -0.94 0.65 7.14
CA ASP A 96 -1.48 2.01 7.20
C ASP A 96 -2.43 2.29 6.03
N ALA A 97 -2.07 1.84 4.82
CA ALA A 97 -2.94 1.99 3.65
C ALA A 97 -4.26 1.23 3.84
N TRP A 98 -4.19 0.02 4.36
CA TRP A 98 -5.37 -0.77 4.69
C TRP A 98 -6.24 -0.06 5.73
N CYS A 99 -5.63 0.54 6.75
CA CYS A 99 -6.35 1.29 7.78
C CYS A 99 -7.21 2.42 7.20
N MET A 100 -6.80 2.99 6.07
CA MET A 100 -7.55 4.06 5.41
C MET A 100 -8.82 3.54 4.72
N CYS A 101 -8.93 2.23 4.53
CA CYS A 101 -10.01 1.61 3.75
C CYS A 101 -11.03 0.85 4.58
N VAL A 102 -10.77 0.63 5.86
CA VAL A 102 -11.67 -0.13 6.73
C VAL A 102 -12.27 0.76 7.81
N PRO A 103 -13.46 0.40 8.33
CA PRO A 103 -14.02 1.15 9.47
C PRO A 103 -13.09 1.12 10.67
N LYS A 104 -13.14 2.18 11.48
CA LYS A 104 -12.32 2.29 12.68
C LYS A 104 -12.43 1.04 13.58
N LYS A 105 -13.63 0.51 13.72
CA LYS A 105 -13.87 -0.69 14.52
C LYS A 105 -13.04 -1.89 14.06
N VAL A 106 -12.95 -2.08 12.75
CA VAL A 106 -12.20 -3.20 12.14
C VAL A 106 -10.70 -3.02 12.36
N ARG A 107 -10.17 -1.82 12.09
CA ARG A 107 -8.73 -1.59 12.25
C ARG A 107 -8.32 -1.66 13.72
N THR A 108 -9.14 -1.12 14.62
CA THR A 108 -8.85 -1.15 16.05
C THR A 108 -8.78 -2.58 16.56
N ALA A 109 -9.75 -3.43 16.19
CA ALA A 109 -9.77 -4.83 16.60
C ALA A 109 -8.54 -5.58 16.07
N TYR A 110 -8.16 -5.34 14.82
CA TYR A 110 -7.00 -5.99 14.23
C TYR A 110 -5.70 -5.55 14.92
N LEU A 111 -5.51 -4.23 15.07
CA LEU A 111 -4.29 -3.69 15.66
C LEU A 111 -4.13 -4.08 17.13
N GLU A 112 -5.23 -4.15 17.88
CA GLU A 112 -5.19 -4.63 19.26
C GLU A 112 -4.76 -6.09 19.34
N GLY A 113 -5.25 -6.91 18.40
CA GLY A 113 -4.85 -8.31 18.32
C GLY A 113 -3.38 -8.47 17.97
N GLN A 114 -2.81 -7.56 17.19
CA GLN A 114 -1.40 -7.60 16.81
C GLN A 114 -0.48 -7.02 17.87
N GLY A 115 -0.99 -6.14 18.71
CA GLY A 115 -0.21 -5.47 19.73
C GLY A 115 0.13 -6.34 20.95
N LEU A 116 -0.34 -7.54 20.95
CA LEU A 116 -0.07 -8.51 22.02
C LEU A 116 1.19 -9.37 21.71
#